data_ae59897aeed0c3246836eddb5ab9cdd7
#
_entry.id   ae59897aeed0c3246836eddb5ab9cdd7
#
_cell.length_a   1.000
_cell.length_b   1.000
_cell.length_c   1.000
_cell.angle_alpha   90.00
_cell.angle_beta   90.00
_cell.angle_gamma   90.00
#
_symmetry.space_group_name_H-M   'P 1'
#
loop_
_entity.id
_entity.type
_entity.pdbx_description
1 polymer ?
#
loop_
_entity_poly.entity_id
_entity_poly.type
_entity_poly.pdbx_seq_one_letter_code
_entity_poly.pdbx_strand_id
1 'polypeptide(L)'
;MMASLLYLKHAFNESDESVVERWGESPIWQMFSGEIYFEHRAPCDASLLSRFRRLMGEEGVEELLAQTVMAAVEMKVIDPKELESIIVDSTVQEKAVAHPTDSNLLETAREEQLPVKQTYEKEGKTLNRKIGRYAHAKQHGRLKKALKRQRTVVGRLARDVQRKAEKAVGGVKSKLALTLEKANRIVEQSRQKKRVGDTPKLYSFHAPEVECISKGKSRKPYEFGVKVGIATTWSGNLIVGTRAFAGNPYDGHTLREQVEQATILMQETGVTYTPPQQAWLMDVETFIGLARQRQDS
;
A
#
# COMPACT_ATOMS: atom_id res chain seq x y z
N MET A 1 -21.45 10.62 -7.82
CA MET A 1 -20.34 11.06 -8.70
C MET A 1 -18.96 10.66 -8.20
N MET A 2 -18.36 11.27 -7.14
CA MET A 2 -16.97 10.98 -6.73
C MET A 2 -16.75 9.53 -6.29
N ALA A 3 -17.67 8.94 -5.51
CA ALA A 3 -17.61 7.53 -5.14
C ALA A 3 -17.70 6.62 -6.37
N SER A 4 -18.60 6.93 -7.32
CA SER A 4 -18.73 6.16 -8.57
C SER A 4 -17.44 6.15 -9.38
N LEU A 5 -16.74 7.31 -9.48
CA LEU A 5 -15.44 7.38 -10.15
C LEU A 5 -14.39 6.53 -9.46
N LEU A 6 -14.41 6.42 -8.12
CA LEU A 6 -13.50 5.53 -7.39
C LEU A 6 -13.80 4.05 -7.68
N TYR A 7 -15.08 3.66 -7.69
CA TYR A 7 -15.46 2.29 -8.08
C TYR A 7 -15.01 1.96 -9.50
N LEU A 8 -15.31 2.84 -10.47
CA LEU A 8 -14.92 2.66 -11.87
C LEU A 8 -13.39 2.57 -12.02
N LYS A 9 -12.66 3.46 -11.33
CA LYS A 9 -11.20 3.45 -11.33
C LYS A 9 -10.64 2.10 -10.91
N HIS A 10 -11.12 1.54 -9.81
CA HIS A 10 -10.62 0.28 -9.28
C HIS A 10 -11.13 -0.93 -10.06
N ALA A 11 -12.39 -0.93 -10.50
CA ALA A 11 -12.97 -2.00 -11.32
C ALA A 11 -12.26 -2.17 -12.67
N PHE A 12 -11.83 -1.06 -13.27
CA PHE A 12 -11.19 -1.06 -14.59
C PHE A 12 -9.67 -0.82 -14.53
N ASN A 13 -9.09 -0.73 -13.33
CA ASN A 13 -7.66 -0.48 -13.10
C ASN A 13 -7.13 0.78 -13.81
N GLU A 14 -7.89 1.88 -13.71
CA GLU A 14 -7.59 3.15 -14.35
C GLU A 14 -6.74 4.07 -13.43
N SER A 15 -6.04 5.05 -14.03
CA SER A 15 -5.46 6.18 -13.31
C SER A 15 -6.53 7.21 -12.91
N ASP A 16 -6.19 8.20 -12.08
CA ASP A 16 -7.10 9.29 -11.74
C ASP A 16 -7.45 10.13 -12.98
N GLU A 17 -6.48 10.33 -13.87
CA GLU A 17 -6.66 11.06 -15.13
C GLU A 17 -7.52 10.26 -16.11
N SER A 18 -7.16 9.00 -16.32
CA SER A 18 -7.83 8.13 -17.29
C SER A 18 -9.30 7.87 -16.94
N VAL A 19 -9.63 7.66 -15.64
CA VAL A 19 -11.03 7.44 -15.25
C VAL A 19 -11.90 8.67 -15.52
N VAL A 20 -11.36 9.87 -15.31
CA VAL A 20 -12.07 11.13 -15.55
C VAL A 20 -12.30 11.37 -17.04
N GLU A 21 -11.29 11.12 -17.90
CA GLU A 21 -11.40 11.22 -19.34
C GLU A 21 -12.43 10.21 -19.89
N ARG A 22 -12.28 8.93 -19.55
CA ARG A 22 -13.20 7.87 -20.01
C ARG A 22 -14.63 8.06 -19.54
N TRP A 23 -14.83 8.65 -18.38
CA TRP A 23 -16.18 8.97 -17.92
C TRP A 23 -16.87 9.95 -18.88
N GLY A 24 -16.17 10.99 -19.38
CA GLY A 24 -16.69 11.94 -20.37
C GLY A 24 -17.04 11.30 -21.73
N GLU A 25 -16.48 10.13 -22.02
CA GLU A 25 -16.69 9.42 -23.29
C GLU A 25 -17.70 8.26 -23.18
N SER A 26 -18.02 7.80 -21.96
CA SER A 26 -18.82 6.60 -21.73
C SER A 26 -20.20 6.90 -21.15
N PRO A 27 -21.29 6.77 -21.95
CA PRO A 27 -22.65 6.90 -21.43
C PRO A 27 -22.97 5.91 -20.30
N ILE A 28 -22.40 4.71 -20.36
CA ILE A 28 -22.60 3.68 -19.34
C ILE A 28 -22.00 4.11 -17.99
N TRP A 29 -20.82 4.71 -18.01
CA TRP A 29 -20.17 5.22 -16.79
C TRP A 29 -20.91 6.42 -16.21
N GLN A 30 -21.45 7.26 -17.07
CA GLN A 30 -22.29 8.38 -16.65
C GLN A 30 -23.59 7.91 -16.00
N MET A 31 -24.27 6.95 -16.64
CA MET A 31 -25.46 6.31 -16.07
C MET A 31 -25.18 5.64 -14.72
N PHE A 32 -24.06 4.89 -14.58
CA PHE A 32 -23.62 4.33 -13.31
C PHE A 32 -23.36 5.40 -12.24
N SER A 33 -22.93 6.58 -12.66
CA SER A 33 -22.69 7.72 -11.75
C SER A 33 -23.96 8.53 -11.41
N GLY A 34 -25.12 8.14 -11.94
CA GLY A 34 -26.41 8.77 -11.68
C GLY A 34 -26.79 9.88 -12.65
N GLU A 35 -26.04 10.04 -13.77
CA GLU A 35 -26.40 11.03 -14.78
C GLU A 35 -27.53 10.50 -15.66
N ILE A 36 -28.50 11.37 -15.93
CA ILE A 36 -29.66 11.07 -16.79
C ILE A 36 -29.38 11.49 -18.26
N TYR A 37 -28.61 12.54 -18.41
CA TYR A 37 -28.26 13.09 -19.72
C TYR A 37 -26.76 12.93 -19.95
N PHE A 38 -26.39 12.71 -21.21
CA PHE A 38 -25.00 12.58 -21.59
C PHE A 38 -24.27 13.92 -21.51
N GLU A 39 -23.20 13.96 -20.73
CA GLU A 39 -22.34 15.12 -20.55
C GLU A 39 -21.02 14.94 -21.32
N HIS A 40 -20.67 15.88 -22.18
CA HIS A 40 -19.44 15.85 -22.98
C HIS A 40 -18.20 16.35 -22.23
N ARG A 41 -18.38 16.81 -21.00
CA ARG A 41 -17.28 17.38 -20.19
C ARG A 41 -16.86 16.41 -19.12
N ALA A 42 -15.57 16.44 -18.80
CA ALA A 42 -15.06 15.73 -17.64
C ALA A 42 -15.80 16.18 -16.36
N PRO A 43 -16.17 15.24 -15.48
CA PRO A 43 -16.99 15.54 -14.30
C PRO A 43 -16.23 16.38 -13.26
N CYS A 44 -14.91 16.30 -13.26
CA CYS A 44 -14.03 17.00 -12.33
C CYS A 44 -12.58 17.00 -12.82
N ASP A 45 -11.72 17.75 -12.13
CA ASP A 45 -10.28 17.62 -12.29
C ASP A 45 -9.78 16.36 -11.57
N ALA A 46 -8.86 15.62 -12.18
CA ALA A 46 -8.31 14.37 -11.62
C ALA A 46 -7.73 14.55 -10.21
N SER A 47 -7.18 15.74 -9.90
CA SER A 47 -6.65 16.03 -8.56
C SER A 47 -7.70 16.04 -7.46
N LEU A 48 -8.98 16.24 -7.83
CA LEU A 48 -10.10 16.18 -6.87
C LEU A 48 -10.32 14.76 -6.34
N LEU A 49 -10.06 13.72 -7.13
CA LEU A 49 -10.12 12.32 -6.65
C LEU A 49 -9.12 12.09 -5.52
N SER A 50 -7.89 12.61 -5.65
CA SER A 50 -6.88 12.52 -4.60
C SER A 50 -7.26 13.31 -3.34
N ARG A 51 -7.93 14.46 -3.49
CA ARG A 51 -8.47 15.23 -2.36
C ARG A 51 -9.64 14.52 -1.71
N PHE A 52 -10.54 13.97 -2.50
CA PHE A 52 -11.71 13.23 -2.01
C PHE A 52 -11.28 12.01 -1.19
N ARG A 53 -10.33 11.19 -1.66
CA ARG A 53 -9.79 10.07 -0.88
C ARG A 53 -9.21 10.49 0.46
N ARG A 54 -8.52 11.65 0.52
CA ARG A 54 -7.98 12.19 1.78
C ARG A 54 -9.05 12.70 2.73
N LEU A 55 -10.14 13.27 2.21
CA LEU A 55 -11.26 13.74 3.01
C LEU A 55 -12.10 12.59 3.56
N MET A 56 -12.31 11.57 2.73
CA MET A 56 -13.06 10.39 3.08
C MET A 56 -12.37 9.61 4.23
N GLY A 57 -11.04 9.51 4.16
CA GLY A 57 -10.27 8.82 5.20
C GLY A 57 -10.58 7.34 5.31
N GLU A 58 -10.22 6.75 6.44
CA GLU A 58 -10.49 5.34 6.75
C GLU A 58 -11.99 5.11 6.99
N GLU A 59 -12.62 5.95 7.79
CA GLU A 59 -14.06 5.89 8.12
C GLU A 59 -14.94 5.91 6.87
N GLY A 60 -14.65 6.81 5.91
CA GLY A 60 -15.44 6.89 4.68
C GLY A 60 -15.24 5.68 3.75
N VAL A 61 -14.09 5.02 3.79
CA VAL A 61 -13.88 3.76 3.05
C VAL A 61 -14.63 2.61 3.70
N GLU A 62 -14.65 2.55 5.03
CA GLU A 62 -15.46 1.57 5.78
C GLU A 62 -16.95 1.75 5.50
N GLU A 63 -17.44 2.98 5.49
CA GLU A 63 -18.83 3.30 5.11
C GLU A 63 -19.16 2.83 3.69
N LEU A 64 -18.28 3.06 2.71
CA LEU A 64 -18.49 2.55 1.34
C LEU A 64 -18.56 1.02 1.29
N LEU A 65 -17.76 0.34 2.11
CA LEU A 65 -17.82 -1.12 2.20
C LEU A 65 -19.14 -1.57 2.84
N ALA A 66 -19.57 -0.93 3.93
CA ALA A 66 -20.85 -1.21 4.58
C ALA A 66 -22.03 -1.04 3.59
N GLN A 67 -22.05 0.06 2.84
CA GLN A 67 -23.06 0.30 1.79
C GLN A 67 -23.02 -0.76 0.69
N THR A 68 -21.85 -1.27 0.32
CA THR A 68 -21.71 -2.34 -0.67
C THR A 68 -22.30 -3.65 -0.15
N VAL A 69 -22.06 -3.98 1.12
CA VAL A 69 -22.63 -5.18 1.77
C VAL A 69 -24.14 -5.05 1.87
N MET A 70 -24.64 -3.89 2.26
CA MET A 70 -26.09 -3.60 2.34
C MET A 70 -26.75 -3.77 0.98
N ALA A 71 -26.20 -3.17 -0.06
CA ALA A 71 -26.70 -3.31 -1.43
C ALA A 71 -26.74 -4.77 -1.89
N ALA A 72 -25.71 -5.57 -1.58
CA ALA A 72 -25.68 -6.98 -1.93
C ALA A 72 -26.82 -7.79 -1.26
N VAL A 73 -27.15 -7.46 -0.01
CA VAL A 73 -28.27 -8.07 0.71
C VAL A 73 -29.61 -7.62 0.13
N GLU A 74 -29.81 -6.32 -0.11
CA GLU A 74 -31.04 -5.77 -0.70
C GLU A 74 -31.31 -6.31 -2.10
N MET A 75 -30.26 -6.45 -2.91
CA MET A 75 -30.35 -7.03 -4.26
C MET A 75 -30.47 -8.56 -4.24
N LYS A 76 -30.49 -9.19 -3.06
CA LYS A 76 -30.53 -10.65 -2.88
C LYS A 76 -29.39 -11.39 -3.60
N VAL A 77 -28.22 -10.74 -3.70
CA VAL A 77 -27.00 -11.38 -4.22
C VAL A 77 -26.44 -12.36 -3.21
N ILE A 78 -26.64 -12.07 -1.91
CA ILE A 78 -26.28 -12.93 -0.78
C ILE A 78 -27.47 -13.10 0.16
N ASP A 79 -27.58 -14.28 0.79
CA ASP A 79 -28.50 -14.51 1.89
C ASP A 79 -27.92 -13.93 3.19
N PRO A 80 -28.67 -13.19 4.02
CA PRO A 80 -28.21 -12.71 5.33
C PRO A 80 -27.59 -13.81 6.21
N LYS A 81 -28.01 -15.06 6.09
CA LYS A 81 -27.43 -16.22 6.80
C LYS A 81 -25.97 -16.49 6.41
N GLU A 82 -25.55 -16.09 5.22
CA GLU A 82 -24.16 -16.29 4.78
C GLU A 82 -23.19 -15.42 5.58
N LEU A 83 -23.68 -14.34 6.20
CA LEU A 83 -22.89 -13.47 7.10
C LEU A 83 -22.54 -14.15 8.43
N GLU A 84 -23.20 -15.26 8.80
CA GLU A 84 -22.91 -16.01 10.03
C GLU A 84 -21.56 -16.76 9.98
N SER A 85 -21.02 -16.96 8.78
CA SER A 85 -19.77 -17.70 8.59
C SER A 85 -18.85 -16.92 7.66
N ILE A 86 -17.68 -16.52 8.17
CA ILE A 86 -16.68 -15.75 7.43
C ILE A 86 -15.36 -16.49 7.31
N ILE A 87 -14.67 -16.25 6.20
CA ILE A 87 -13.30 -16.66 5.96
C ILE A 87 -12.42 -15.44 6.10
N VAL A 88 -11.35 -15.55 6.87
CA VAL A 88 -10.35 -14.51 7.02
C VAL A 88 -9.05 -14.99 6.38
N ASP A 89 -8.54 -14.23 5.43
CA ASP A 89 -7.25 -14.49 4.78
C ASP A 89 -6.39 -13.24 4.80
N SER A 90 -5.07 -13.40 4.69
CA SER A 90 -4.13 -12.30 4.61
C SER A 90 -3.44 -12.27 3.25
N THR A 91 -3.34 -11.08 2.71
CA THR A 91 -2.62 -10.82 1.46
C THR A 91 -1.65 -9.65 1.61
N VAL A 92 -0.86 -9.41 0.58
CA VAL A 92 0.01 -8.23 0.50
C VAL A 92 -0.56 -7.26 -0.51
N GLN A 93 -0.94 -6.09 -0.04
CA GLN A 93 -1.20 -4.96 -0.92
C GLN A 93 0.16 -4.44 -1.41
N GLU A 94 0.59 -4.93 -2.57
CA GLU A 94 1.84 -4.49 -3.17
C GLU A 94 1.79 -2.99 -3.52
N LYS A 95 2.88 -2.30 -3.21
CA LYS A 95 3.08 -0.91 -3.64
C LYS A 95 4.07 -0.85 -4.79
N ALA A 96 3.83 0.05 -5.73
CA ALA A 96 4.72 0.33 -6.87
C ALA A 96 6.00 1.02 -6.38
N VAL A 97 6.86 0.27 -5.71
CA VAL A 97 8.16 0.76 -5.23
C VAL A 97 9.29 0.12 -6.02
N ALA A 98 10.35 0.91 -6.29
CA ALA A 98 11.56 0.36 -6.87
C ALA A 98 12.16 -0.69 -5.94
N HIS A 99 12.74 -1.77 -6.50
CA HIS A 99 13.32 -2.84 -5.69
C HIS A 99 14.33 -2.27 -4.67
N PRO A 100 14.16 -2.51 -3.36
CA PRO A 100 14.81 -1.78 -2.28
C PRO A 100 16.25 -2.27 -2.03
N THR A 101 17.14 -2.05 -2.98
CA THR A 101 18.57 -2.23 -2.75
C THR A 101 19.12 -1.07 -1.92
N ASP A 102 20.16 -1.32 -1.11
CA ASP A 102 20.82 -0.26 -0.34
C ASP A 102 21.24 0.92 -1.24
N SER A 103 21.65 0.64 -2.47
CA SER A 103 22.07 1.67 -3.42
C SER A 103 20.92 2.52 -3.92
N ASN A 104 19.78 1.91 -4.25
CA ASN A 104 18.59 2.65 -4.68
C ASN A 104 18.06 3.52 -3.55
N LEU A 105 17.97 2.99 -2.33
CA LEU A 105 17.52 3.75 -1.16
C LEU A 105 18.46 4.91 -0.84
N LEU A 106 19.76 4.72 -0.93
CA LEU A 106 20.75 5.79 -0.73
C LEU A 106 20.66 6.87 -1.82
N GLU A 107 20.39 6.47 -3.08
CA GLU A 107 20.22 7.45 -4.16
C GLU A 107 18.93 8.26 -3.97
N THR A 108 17.81 7.62 -3.65
CA THR A 108 16.57 8.31 -3.33
C THR A 108 16.76 9.24 -2.13
N ALA A 109 17.44 8.80 -1.07
CA ALA A 109 17.75 9.66 0.08
C ALA A 109 18.62 10.85 -0.30
N ARG A 110 19.49 10.74 -1.31
CA ARG A 110 20.25 11.86 -1.87
C ARG A 110 19.34 12.85 -2.62
N GLU A 111 18.43 12.33 -3.45
CA GLU A 111 17.54 13.13 -4.28
C GLU A 111 16.53 13.92 -3.46
N GLU A 112 16.01 13.33 -2.40
CA GLU A 112 14.99 13.93 -1.53
C GLU A 112 15.56 14.97 -0.54
N GLN A 113 16.87 15.12 -0.46
CA GLN A 113 17.44 16.16 0.38
C GLN A 113 17.32 17.52 -0.29
N LEU A 114 17.01 18.54 0.52
CA LEU A 114 16.82 19.90 0.05
C LEU A 114 18.02 20.42 -0.75
N PRO A 115 17.78 21.42 -1.63
CA PRO A 115 18.81 22.02 -2.44
C PRO A 115 19.93 22.59 -1.56
N VAL A 116 21.07 21.94 -1.64
CA VAL A 116 22.35 22.36 -1.08
C VAL A 116 23.25 22.81 -2.23
N LYS A 117 24.26 23.65 -1.93
CA LYS A 117 25.19 24.14 -2.97
C LYS A 117 25.83 22.99 -3.77
N GLN A 118 26.09 21.84 -3.13
CA GLN A 118 26.69 20.68 -3.75
C GLN A 118 25.78 19.48 -3.63
N THR A 119 25.08 19.12 -4.70
CA THR A 119 24.08 18.05 -4.73
C THR A 119 24.66 16.65 -4.97
N TYR A 120 25.89 16.54 -5.42
CA TYR A 120 26.55 15.27 -5.82
C TYR A 120 25.73 14.44 -6.87
N GLU A 121 24.88 15.09 -7.65
CA GLU A 121 23.96 14.39 -8.56
C GLU A 121 24.65 13.47 -9.56
N LYS A 122 25.64 14.01 -10.29
CA LYS A 122 26.41 13.23 -11.28
C LYS A 122 27.15 12.06 -10.64
N GLU A 123 27.71 12.29 -9.45
CA GLU A 123 28.44 11.24 -8.71
C GLU A 123 27.47 10.18 -8.19
N GLY A 124 26.32 10.56 -7.61
CA GLY A 124 25.30 9.65 -7.09
C GLY A 124 24.77 8.71 -8.17
N LYS A 125 24.29 9.27 -9.28
CA LYS A 125 23.82 8.48 -10.44
C LYS A 125 24.90 7.55 -11.01
N THR A 126 26.16 7.98 -11.02
CA THR A 126 27.28 7.16 -11.49
C THR A 126 27.56 6.02 -10.51
N LEU A 127 27.56 6.28 -9.20
CA LEU A 127 27.76 5.26 -8.17
C LEU A 127 26.65 4.21 -8.21
N ASN A 128 25.39 4.63 -8.32
CA ASN A 128 24.25 3.72 -8.39
C ASN A 128 24.38 2.75 -9.57
N ARG A 129 24.69 3.25 -10.78
CA ARG A 129 24.93 2.41 -11.95
C ARG A 129 26.13 1.46 -11.78
N LYS A 130 27.24 1.93 -11.21
CA LYS A 130 28.43 1.09 -10.94
C LYS A 130 28.11 -0.01 -9.94
N ILE A 131 27.35 0.27 -8.89
CA ILE A 131 26.97 -0.71 -7.87
C ILE A 131 26.11 -1.81 -8.49
N GLY A 132 25.14 -1.47 -9.34
CA GLY A 132 24.36 -2.46 -10.08
C GLY A 132 25.22 -3.38 -10.94
N ARG A 133 26.18 -2.82 -11.69
CA ARG A 133 27.12 -3.62 -12.50
C ARG A 133 28.00 -4.52 -11.65
N TYR A 134 28.53 -4.01 -10.52
CA TYR A 134 29.38 -4.81 -9.61
C TYR A 134 28.58 -5.90 -8.91
N ALA A 135 27.31 -5.67 -8.59
CA ALA A 135 26.44 -6.68 -8.03
C ALA A 135 26.19 -7.83 -9.02
N HIS A 136 25.83 -7.48 -10.26
CA HIS A 136 25.63 -8.45 -11.34
C HIS A 136 26.91 -9.25 -11.64
N ALA A 137 28.06 -8.58 -11.70
CA ALA A 137 29.36 -9.20 -11.94
C ALA A 137 29.97 -9.90 -10.70
N LYS A 138 29.23 -9.99 -9.56
CA LYS A 138 29.68 -10.58 -8.28
C LYS A 138 30.98 -9.98 -7.72
N GLN A 139 31.31 -8.72 -8.09
CA GLN A 139 32.50 -8.00 -7.65
C GLN A 139 32.31 -7.34 -6.28
N HIS A 140 32.15 -8.15 -5.23
CA HIS A 140 31.75 -7.70 -3.89
C HIS A 140 32.71 -6.66 -3.25
N GLY A 141 34.01 -6.74 -3.51
CA GLY A 141 35.00 -5.76 -3.01
C GLY A 141 34.79 -4.37 -3.58
N ARG A 142 34.57 -4.25 -4.90
CA ARG A 142 34.28 -2.98 -5.58
C ARG A 142 32.92 -2.43 -5.20
N LEU A 143 31.91 -3.32 -5.09
CA LEU A 143 30.57 -2.97 -4.61
C LEU A 143 30.63 -2.32 -3.22
N LYS A 144 31.30 -2.94 -2.25
CA LYS A 144 31.44 -2.40 -0.90
C LYS A 144 32.10 -1.01 -0.87
N LYS A 145 33.16 -0.80 -1.68
CA LYS A 145 33.82 0.51 -1.79
C LYS A 145 32.88 1.58 -2.34
N ALA A 146 32.12 1.26 -3.39
CA ALA A 146 31.15 2.17 -4.01
C ALA A 146 29.99 2.50 -3.04
N LEU A 147 29.41 1.52 -2.35
CA LEU A 147 28.39 1.74 -1.32
C LEU A 147 28.92 2.60 -0.16
N LYS A 148 30.16 2.37 0.29
CA LYS A 148 30.79 3.21 1.32
C LYS A 148 30.86 4.67 0.88
N ARG A 149 31.23 4.93 -0.39
CA ARG A 149 31.28 6.28 -0.96
C ARG A 149 29.87 6.91 -1.03
N GLN A 150 28.87 6.16 -1.49
CA GLN A 150 27.50 6.63 -1.58
C GLN A 150 26.95 7.03 -0.19
N ARG A 151 27.16 6.20 0.85
CA ARG A 151 26.83 6.54 2.24
C ARG A 151 27.52 7.81 2.72
N THR A 152 28.79 8.01 2.34
CA THR A 152 29.53 9.23 2.71
C THR A 152 28.90 10.46 2.09
N VAL A 153 28.47 10.39 0.83
CA VAL A 153 27.78 11.49 0.14
C VAL A 153 26.48 11.82 0.84
N VAL A 154 25.60 10.84 1.07
CA VAL A 154 24.31 11.04 1.75
C VAL A 154 24.52 11.61 3.15
N GLY A 155 25.46 11.07 3.93
CA GLY A 155 25.75 11.57 5.26
C GLY A 155 26.33 13.00 5.30
N ARG A 156 27.05 13.43 4.26
CA ARG A 156 27.49 14.84 4.13
C ARG A 156 26.29 15.76 3.88
N LEU A 157 25.44 15.39 2.91
CA LEU A 157 24.23 16.11 2.59
C LEU A 157 23.30 16.23 3.80
N ALA A 158 23.10 15.13 4.53
CA ALA A 158 22.28 15.13 5.74
C ALA A 158 22.78 16.15 6.78
N ARG A 159 24.09 16.21 7.04
CA ARG A 159 24.67 17.20 7.96
C ARG A 159 24.52 18.64 7.44
N ASP A 160 24.63 18.87 6.13
CA ASP A 160 24.42 20.18 5.54
C ASP A 160 22.98 20.65 5.65
N VAL A 161 22.03 19.73 5.40
CA VAL A 161 20.59 19.98 5.58
C VAL A 161 20.26 20.22 7.06
N GLN A 162 20.81 19.44 7.98
CA GLN A 162 20.62 19.62 9.43
C GLN A 162 21.00 21.02 9.89
N ARG A 163 22.19 21.49 9.50
CA ARG A 163 22.64 22.84 9.83
C ARG A 163 21.72 23.93 9.27
N LYS A 164 21.06 23.70 8.14
CA LYS A 164 20.07 24.61 7.56
C LYS A 164 18.73 24.51 8.27
N ALA A 165 18.33 23.29 8.67
CA ALA A 165 17.09 23.04 9.38
C ALA A 165 17.04 23.70 10.76
N GLU A 166 18.19 23.84 11.42
CA GLU A 166 18.32 24.58 12.69
C GLU A 166 17.94 26.07 12.55
N LYS A 167 18.12 26.63 11.35
CA LYS A 167 17.77 28.01 11.01
C LYS A 167 16.38 28.18 10.40
N ALA A 168 15.67 27.07 10.12
CA ALA A 168 14.35 27.09 9.52
C ALA A 168 13.24 27.24 10.56
N VAL A 169 12.13 27.88 10.18
CA VAL A 169 10.98 28.15 11.06
C VAL A 169 9.72 27.46 10.50
N GLY A 170 8.83 27.02 11.39
CA GLY A 170 7.51 26.51 11.04
C GLY A 170 7.47 25.13 10.37
N GLY A 171 6.47 24.89 9.52
CA GLY A 171 6.22 23.59 8.87
C GLY A 171 7.36 23.08 7.98
N VAL A 172 8.27 23.95 7.52
CA VAL A 172 9.47 23.56 6.79
C VAL A 172 10.43 22.78 7.68
N LYS A 173 10.54 23.17 8.95
CA LYS A 173 11.41 22.48 9.92
C LYS A 173 10.98 21.04 10.18
N SER A 174 9.68 20.79 10.34
CA SER A 174 9.15 19.44 10.58
C SER A 174 9.32 18.52 9.37
N LYS A 175 9.06 19.02 8.15
CA LYS A 175 9.29 18.27 6.92
C LYS A 175 10.75 17.90 6.72
N LEU A 176 11.66 18.82 7.02
CA LEU A 176 13.10 18.60 6.99
C LEU A 176 13.57 17.57 8.00
N ALA A 177 13.06 17.63 9.23
CA ALA A 177 13.39 16.70 10.29
C ALA A 177 13.02 15.26 9.88
N LEU A 178 11.81 15.06 9.31
CA LEU A 178 11.34 13.75 8.82
C LEU A 178 12.22 13.22 7.68
N THR A 179 12.60 14.08 6.73
CA THR A 179 13.48 13.71 5.62
C THR A 179 14.87 13.31 6.12
N LEU A 180 15.41 14.03 7.08
CA LEU A 180 16.71 13.73 7.71
C LEU A 180 16.68 12.43 8.51
N GLU A 181 15.62 12.18 9.25
CA GLU A 181 15.42 10.94 9.99
C GLU A 181 15.45 9.73 9.05
N LYS A 182 14.67 9.76 7.97
CA LYS A 182 14.64 8.70 6.95
C LYS A 182 16.01 8.51 6.30
N ALA A 183 16.68 9.58 5.92
CA ALA A 183 18.01 9.52 5.30
C ALA A 183 19.06 8.91 6.24
N ASN A 184 19.08 9.31 7.51
CA ASN A 184 19.98 8.76 8.52
C ASN A 184 19.70 7.28 8.78
N ARG A 185 18.42 6.89 8.85
CA ARG A 185 17.99 5.49 9.00
C ARG A 185 18.48 4.63 7.82
N ILE A 186 18.37 5.11 6.58
CA ILE A 186 18.87 4.40 5.38
C ILE A 186 20.41 4.28 5.42
N VAL A 187 21.12 5.32 5.81
CA VAL A 187 22.57 5.27 5.96
C VAL A 187 22.99 4.23 7.00
N GLU A 188 22.29 4.19 8.13
CA GLU A 188 22.59 3.24 9.22
C GLU A 188 22.27 1.80 8.82
N GLN A 189 21.07 1.52 8.30
CA GLN A 189 20.71 0.17 7.87
C GLN A 189 21.64 -0.37 6.77
N SER A 190 22.19 0.49 5.89
CA SER A 190 23.13 0.09 4.85
C SER A 190 24.53 -0.26 5.38
N ARG A 191 24.87 0.11 6.64
CA ARG A 191 26.12 -0.27 7.34
C ARG A 191 26.02 -1.64 7.96
N GLN A 192 24.83 -2.03 8.41
CA GLN A 192 24.59 -3.24 9.17
C GLN A 192 24.46 -4.46 8.25
N LYS A 193 25.16 -5.55 8.57
CA LYS A 193 25.06 -6.82 7.83
C LYS A 193 23.85 -7.65 8.24
N LYS A 194 23.36 -7.46 9.47
CA LYS A 194 22.20 -8.14 10.05
C LYS A 194 21.34 -7.11 10.78
N ARG A 195 20.06 -7.43 10.92
CA ARG A 195 19.14 -6.65 11.75
C ARG A 195 19.69 -6.61 13.18
N VAL A 196 19.97 -5.43 13.68
CA VAL A 196 20.40 -5.22 15.08
C VAL A 196 19.29 -4.40 15.75
N GLY A 197 18.64 -5.02 16.75
CA GLY A 197 17.55 -4.41 17.50
C GLY A 197 16.18 -4.42 16.80
N ASP A 198 15.19 -3.85 17.47
CA ASP A 198 13.76 -3.84 17.06
C ASP A 198 13.42 -2.82 15.97
N THR A 199 14.38 -2.06 15.45
CA THR A 199 14.09 -1.05 14.43
C THR A 199 13.87 -1.73 13.08
N PRO A 200 12.65 -1.71 12.52
CA PRO A 200 12.35 -2.33 11.24
C PRO A 200 13.12 -1.63 10.11
N LYS A 201 13.52 -2.37 9.07
CA LYS A 201 14.16 -1.80 7.89
C LYS A 201 13.19 -0.88 7.15
N LEU A 202 13.72 0.18 6.58
CA LEU A 202 13.00 1.03 5.62
C LEU A 202 13.20 0.46 4.22
N TYR A 203 12.13 0.03 3.57
CA TYR A 203 12.16 -0.52 2.22
C TYR A 203 11.81 0.52 1.14
N SER A 204 11.16 1.63 1.51
CA SER A 204 10.90 2.76 0.63
C SER A 204 11.06 4.06 1.37
N PHE A 205 11.65 5.07 0.71
CA PHE A 205 11.78 6.41 1.28
C PHE A 205 10.44 7.15 1.34
N HIS A 206 9.63 6.99 0.28
CA HIS A 206 8.35 7.67 0.13
C HIS A 206 7.20 6.96 0.84
N ALA A 207 7.29 5.64 0.98
CA ALA A 207 6.30 4.79 1.60
C ALA A 207 6.93 3.99 2.76
N PRO A 208 7.15 4.62 3.93
CA PRO A 208 7.85 4.01 5.07
C PRO A 208 7.09 2.81 5.68
N GLU A 209 5.79 2.69 5.41
CA GLU A 209 4.93 1.59 5.81
C GLU A 209 5.15 0.29 5.01
N VAL A 210 5.91 0.36 3.90
CA VAL A 210 6.20 -0.83 3.08
C VAL A 210 7.09 -1.81 3.82
N GLU A 211 6.63 -3.04 3.91
CA GLU A 211 7.35 -4.18 4.48
C GLU A 211 7.81 -5.15 3.39
N CYS A 212 8.77 -5.99 3.74
CA CYS A 212 9.23 -7.10 2.90
C CYS A 212 8.59 -8.39 3.42
N ILE A 213 7.61 -8.89 2.71
CA ILE A 213 6.80 -10.03 3.11
C ILE A 213 7.19 -11.24 2.26
N SER A 214 7.56 -12.34 2.92
CA SER A 214 7.87 -13.60 2.25
C SER A 214 6.58 -14.38 2.00
N LYS A 215 6.36 -14.77 0.76
CA LYS A 215 5.18 -15.57 0.34
C LYS A 215 5.53 -17.01 -0.03
N GLY A 216 6.76 -17.45 0.15
CA GLY A 216 7.17 -18.81 -0.19
C GLY A 216 7.15 -19.16 -1.69
N LYS A 217 6.78 -18.23 -2.57
CA LYS A 217 6.68 -18.45 -4.01
C LYS A 217 8.08 -18.57 -4.64
N SER A 218 8.33 -19.62 -5.43
CA SER A 218 9.66 -19.86 -6.04
C SER A 218 10.12 -18.76 -7.00
N ARG A 219 9.21 -18.16 -7.78
CA ARG A 219 9.52 -17.10 -8.76
C ARG A 219 9.61 -15.71 -8.15
N LYS A 220 8.82 -15.43 -7.11
CA LYS A 220 8.74 -14.12 -6.44
C LYS A 220 8.68 -14.35 -4.93
N PRO A 221 9.84 -14.65 -4.30
CA PRO A 221 9.88 -15.04 -2.89
C PRO A 221 9.52 -13.91 -1.93
N TYR A 222 9.65 -12.65 -2.36
CA TYR A 222 9.37 -11.47 -1.54
C TYR A 222 8.43 -10.52 -2.27
N GLU A 223 7.45 -10.01 -1.55
CA GLU A 223 6.55 -8.95 -1.98
C GLU A 223 6.77 -7.72 -1.09
N PHE A 224 6.73 -6.52 -1.71
CA PHE A 224 6.95 -5.25 -1.00
C PHE A 224 5.65 -4.48 -0.95
N GLY A 225 5.09 -4.37 0.23
CA GLY A 225 3.79 -3.74 0.44
C GLY A 225 3.37 -3.73 1.89
N VAL A 226 2.08 -3.62 2.13
CA VAL A 226 1.46 -3.66 3.45
C VAL A 226 0.67 -4.96 3.56
N LYS A 227 0.74 -5.61 4.72
CA LYS A 227 -0.10 -6.78 4.99
C LYS A 227 -1.54 -6.32 5.16
N VAL A 228 -2.44 -6.93 4.41
CA VAL A 228 -3.88 -6.66 4.46
C VAL A 228 -4.58 -7.97 4.75
N GLY A 229 -5.46 -7.93 5.72
CA GLY A 229 -6.38 -9.01 5.95
C GLY A 229 -7.71 -8.71 5.26
N ILE A 230 -8.36 -9.74 4.75
CA ILE A 230 -9.64 -9.69 4.05
C ILE A 230 -10.55 -10.70 4.71
N ALA A 231 -11.75 -10.26 5.10
CA ALA A 231 -12.81 -11.14 5.55
C ALA A 231 -13.86 -11.25 4.44
N THR A 232 -14.24 -12.47 4.09
CA THR A 232 -15.24 -12.77 3.06
C THR A 232 -16.29 -13.71 3.60
N THR A 233 -17.50 -13.67 3.04
CA THR A 233 -18.53 -14.68 3.34
C THR A 233 -18.10 -16.06 2.82
N TRP A 234 -18.53 -17.13 3.52
CA TRP A 234 -18.13 -18.50 3.21
C TRP A 234 -18.56 -18.97 1.81
N SER A 235 -19.78 -18.70 1.40
CA SER A 235 -20.34 -19.20 0.14
C SER A 235 -20.30 -18.19 -1.00
N GLY A 236 -20.63 -16.91 -0.72
CA GLY A 236 -20.74 -15.88 -1.72
C GLY A 236 -19.43 -15.15 -2.05
N ASN A 237 -18.35 -15.35 -1.26
CA ASN A 237 -17.08 -14.64 -1.37
C ASN A 237 -17.23 -13.10 -1.35
N LEU A 238 -18.33 -12.57 -0.78
CA LEU A 238 -18.48 -11.14 -0.61
C LEU A 238 -17.49 -10.64 0.45
N ILE A 239 -16.74 -9.58 0.15
CA ILE A 239 -15.86 -8.94 1.12
C ILE A 239 -16.73 -8.21 2.15
N VAL A 240 -16.59 -8.58 3.42
CA VAL A 240 -17.31 -8.00 4.56
C VAL A 240 -16.38 -7.30 5.56
N GLY A 241 -15.09 -7.33 5.33
CA GLY A 241 -14.10 -6.64 6.14
C GLY A 241 -12.74 -6.60 5.46
N THR A 242 -12.00 -5.50 5.64
CA THR A 242 -10.64 -5.37 5.13
C THR A 242 -9.85 -4.45 6.03
N ARG A 243 -8.67 -4.90 6.49
CA ARG A 243 -7.82 -4.14 7.40
C ARG A 243 -6.35 -4.23 7.03
N ALA A 244 -5.66 -3.09 7.07
CA ALA A 244 -4.23 -3.01 6.88
C ALA A 244 -3.50 -3.16 8.24
N PHE A 245 -2.42 -3.95 8.26
CA PHE A 245 -1.64 -4.19 9.47
C PHE A 245 -0.23 -3.65 9.29
N ALA A 246 0.22 -2.85 10.23
CA ALA A 246 1.59 -2.36 10.28
C ALA A 246 2.57 -3.48 10.60
N GLY A 247 3.73 -3.48 9.98
CA GLY A 247 4.70 -4.55 10.09
C GLY A 247 4.26 -5.81 9.32
N ASN A 248 4.68 -6.96 9.78
CA ASN A 248 4.25 -8.26 9.25
C ASN A 248 3.85 -9.16 10.41
N PRO A 249 2.73 -8.87 11.13
CA PRO A 249 2.29 -9.68 12.24
C PRO A 249 1.91 -11.09 11.77
N TYR A 250 2.00 -12.06 12.68
CA TYR A 250 1.49 -13.41 12.44
C TYR A 250 -0.05 -13.39 12.26
N ASP A 251 -0.57 -14.19 11.34
CA ASP A 251 -2.00 -14.17 10.96
C ASP A 251 -2.94 -14.43 12.14
N GLY A 252 -2.57 -15.34 13.04
CA GLY A 252 -3.32 -15.61 14.26
C GLY A 252 -3.49 -14.40 15.19
N HIS A 253 -2.54 -13.46 15.17
CA HIS A 253 -2.62 -12.24 15.97
C HIS A 253 -3.56 -11.19 15.35
N THR A 254 -3.80 -11.24 14.03
CA THR A 254 -4.65 -10.28 13.30
C THR A 254 -6.09 -10.73 13.21
N LEU A 255 -6.37 -12.02 13.44
CA LEU A 255 -7.70 -12.62 13.28
C LEU A 255 -8.77 -11.92 14.12
N ARG A 256 -8.48 -11.67 15.40
CA ARG A 256 -9.45 -11.05 16.31
C ARG A 256 -9.88 -9.67 15.84
N GLU A 257 -8.91 -8.82 15.49
CA GLU A 257 -9.19 -7.46 15.04
C GLU A 257 -9.96 -7.43 13.72
N GLN A 258 -9.73 -8.41 12.84
CA GLN A 258 -10.47 -8.53 11.59
C GLN A 258 -11.90 -9.00 11.76
N VAL A 259 -12.12 -10.00 12.63
CA VAL A 259 -13.47 -10.47 12.95
C VAL A 259 -14.27 -9.34 13.63
N GLU A 260 -13.63 -8.59 14.52
CA GLU A 260 -14.26 -7.45 15.19
C GLU A 260 -14.68 -6.35 14.19
N GLN A 261 -13.78 -5.96 13.26
CA GLN A 261 -14.11 -5.00 12.21
C GLN A 261 -15.25 -5.50 11.31
N ALA A 262 -15.17 -6.73 10.81
CA ALA A 262 -16.24 -7.30 10.00
C ALA A 262 -17.58 -7.31 10.74
N THR A 263 -17.56 -7.62 12.04
CA THR A 263 -18.77 -7.59 12.89
C THR A 263 -19.37 -6.20 12.97
N ILE A 264 -18.55 -5.18 13.21
CA ILE A 264 -19.00 -3.77 13.29
C ILE A 264 -19.62 -3.34 11.96
N LEU A 265 -18.91 -3.56 10.84
CA LEU A 265 -19.41 -3.21 9.51
C LEU A 265 -20.74 -3.89 9.18
N MET A 266 -20.91 -5.15 9.55
CA MET A 266 -22.16 -5.87 9.32
C MET A 266 -23.30 -5.39 10.23
N GLN A 267 -23.01 -4.95 11.45
CA GLN A 267 -23.99 -4.34 12.34
C GLN A 267 -24.50 -2.99 11.82
N GLU A 268 -23.63 -2.17 11.24
CA GLU A 268 -23.96 -0.88 10.65
C GLU A 268 -24.89 -1.00 9.43
N THR A 269 -24.90 -2.15 8.76
CA THR A 269 -25.81 -2.40 7.61
C THR A 269 -27.29 -2.57 8.01
N GLY A 270 -27.62 -2.60 9.30
CA GLY A 270 -28.99 -2.78 9.78
C GLY A 270 -29.60 -4.17 9.50
N VAL A 271 -28.83 -5.09 8.91
CA VAL A 271 -29.19 -6.49 8.83
C VAL A 271 -29.17 -7.04 10.26
N THR A 272 -30.29 -7.61 10.73
CA THR A 272 -30.39 -8.26 12.05
C THR A 272 -29.33 -9.36 12.10
N TYR A 273 -28.24 -9.08 12.78
CA TYR A 273 -27.03 -9.87 12.68
C TYR A 273 -26.70 -10.55 14.00
N THR A 274 -26.55 -11.83 13.94
CA THR A 274 -25.86 -12.62 14.96
C THR A 274 -24.35 -12.56 14.64
N PRO A 275 -23.48 -12.23 15.62
CA PRO A 275 -22.02 -12.24 15.38
C PRO A 275 -21.60 -13.54 14.70
N PRO A 276 -20.57 -13.53 13.83
CA PRO A 276 -20.16 -14.74 13.14
C PRO A 276 -19.90 -15.84 14.17
N GLN A 277 -20.69 -16.90 14.08
CA GLN A 277 -20.53 -18.03 14.97
C GLN A 277 -19.29 -18.86 14.61
N GLN A 278 -18.78 -18.67 13.40
CA GLN A 278 -17.61 -19.37 12.89
C GLN A 278 -16.75 -18.42 12.05
N ALA A 279 -15.49 -18.27 12.45
CA ALA A 279 -14.47 -17.59 11.67
C ALA A 279 -13.33 -18.58 11.37
N TRP A 280 -13.01 -18.74 10.10
CA TRP A 280 -11.95 -19.65 9.64
C TRP A 280 -10.76 -18.84 9.15
N LEU A 281 -9.58 -19.10 9.71
CA LEU A 281 -8.32 -18.62 9.16
C LEU A 281 -7.91 -19.60 8.05
N MET A 282 -7.84 -19.15 6.82
CA MET A 282 -7.41 -20.00 5.71
C MET A 282 -6.05 -19.62 5.19
N ASP A 283 -5.23 -20.64 4.95
CA ASP A 283 -4.04 -20.51 4.13
C ASP A 283 -4.48 -20.58 2.64
N VAL A 284 -3.87 -19.76 1.79
CA VAL A 284 -4.20 -19.64 0.36
C VAL A 284 -4.22 -20.98 -0.38
N GLU A 285 -3.37 -21.93 0.04
CA GLU A 285 -3.35 -23.29 -0.56
C GLU A 285 -4.63 -24.09 -0.28
N THR A 286 -5.21 -23.93 0.91
CA THR A 286 -6.46 -24.61 1.31
C THR A 286 -7.66 -24.04 0.56
N PHE A 287 -7.68 -22.72 0.32
CA PHE A 287 -8.74 -22.04 -0.43
C PHE A 287 -8.81 -22.50 -1.89
N ILE A 288 -7.67 -22.63 -2.57
CA ILE A 288 -7.58 -23.12 -3.95
C ILE A 288 -8.06 -24.58 -4.04
N GLY A 289 -7.77 -25.38 -3.04
CA GLY A 289 -8.24 -26.78 -2.96
C GLY A 289 -9.76 -26.90 -2.87
N LEU A 290 -10.39 -26.09 -2.01
CA LEU A 290 -11.84 -26.08 -1.83
C LEU A 290 -12.61 -25.48 -3.03
N ALA A 291 -12.05 -24.45 -3.67
CA ALA A 291 -12.63 -23.87 -4.88
C ALA A 291 -12.62 -24.87 -6.06
N ARG A 292 -11.59 -25.70 -6.18
CA ARG A 292 -11.54 -26.78 -7.19
C ARG A 292 -12.54 -27.89 -6.91
N GLN A 293 -12.71 -28.32 -5.67
CA GLN A 293 -13.70 -29.36 -5.31
C GLN A 293 -15.15 -28.94 -5.57
N ARG A 294 -15.47 -27.63 -5.56
CA ARG A 294 -16.81 -27.11 -5.87
C ARG A 294 -17.09 -26.93 -7.35
N GLN A 295 -16.06 -26.85 -8.21
CA GLN A 295 -16.25 -26.85 -9.66
C GLN A 295 -16.44 -28.24 -10.25
N ASP A 296 -16.06 -29.27 -9.51
CA ASP A 296 -16.19 -30.68 -9.91
C ASP A 296 -17.41 -31.39 -9.30
N SER A 297 -18.24 -30.69 -8.54
CA SER A 297 -19.52 -31.15 -7.96
C SER A 297 -20.69 -30.35 -8.52
#